data_b11cb7739a55ec3dc83db3509c4334db
#
_entry.id   b11cb7739a55ec3dc83db3509c4334db
#
_cell.length_a   1.000
_cell.length_b   1.000
_cell.length_c   1.000
_cell.angle_alpha   90.00
_cell.angle_beta   90.00
_cell.angle_gamma   90.00
#
_symmetry.space_group_name_H-M   'P 1'
#
loop_
_entity.id
_entity.type
_entity.pdbx_description
1 polymer ?
#
loop_
_entity_poly.entity_id
_entity_poly.type
_entity_poly.pdbx_seq_one_letter_code
_entity_poly.pdbx_strand_id
1 'polypeptide(L)'
;MCIRDSSSGSTLVSNRLKEVEVVMQSEALLIAHKELSVEKEEILGELLFRMNAVKTAEDKKYVLMNVSKDKLDAILAVLPGMKSPTVMPLAQEGWCSVHTVLDETCFWDIIGQLKGLGAEGILVLPIEKMIV
;
A
#
# COMPACT_ATOMS: atom_id res chain seq x y z
N MET A 1 -0.23 -36.67 -10.73
CA MET A 1 -0.38 -35.28 -11.18
C MET A 1 -1.72 -34.76 -10.68
N CYS A 2 -1.75 -33.64 -10.00
CA CYS A 2 -2.98 -33.05 -9.48
C CYS A 2 -3.16 -31.66 -10.09
N ILE A 3 -4.38 -31.31 -10.46
CA ILE A 3 -4.78 -29.94 -10.79
C ILE A 3 -5.36 -29.35 -9.51
N ARG A 4 -4.88 -28.18 -9.10
CA ARG A 4 -5.33 -27.52 -7.87
C ARG A 4 -5.43 -26.01 -8.06
N ASP A 5 -6.47 -25.45 -7.47
CA ASP A 5 -6.64 -24.01 -7.38
C ASP A 5 -5.83 -23.47 -6.17
N SER A 6 -5.11 -22.39 -6.39
CA SER A 6 -4.34 -21.70 -5.34
C SER A 6 -4.13 -20.25 -5.73
N SER A 7 -4.57 -19.33 -4.88
CA SER A 7 -4.35 -17.89 -5.06
C SER A 7 -3.00 -17.43 -4.54
N SER A 8 -2.51 -18.01 -3.44
CA SER A 8 -1.27 -17.59 -2.76
C SER A 8 -0.11 -18.58 -2.88
N GLY A 9 -0.34 -19.77 -3.43
CA GLY A 9 0.66 -20.85 -3.47
C GLY A 9 1.03 -21.45 -2.11
N SER A 10 0.50 -20.92 -0.99
CA SER A 10 0.89 -21.34 0.37
C SER A 10 0.69 -22.84 0.62
N THR A 11 -0.40 -23.42 0.11
CA THR A 11 -0.68 -24.85 0.21
C THR A 11 0.34 -25.70 -0.54
N LEU A 12 0.87 -25.20 -1.67
CA LEU A 12 1.90 -25.89 -2.44
C LEU A 12 3.21 -25.95 -1.64
N VAL A 13 3.61 -24.80 -1.10
CA VAL A 13 4.82 -24.69 -0.26
C VAL A 13 4.73 -25.57 0.97
N SER A 14 3.61 -25.53 1.71
CA SER A 14 3.39 -26.33 2.92
C SER A 14 3.46 -27.83 2.67
N ASN A 15 3.05 -28.27 1.48
CA ASN A 15 3.08 -29.69 1.09
C ASN A 15 4.33 -30.07 0.25
N ARG A 16 5.32 -29.19 0.14
CA ARG A 16 6.54 -29.38 -0.64
C ARG A 16 6.25 -29.74 -2.11
N LEU A 17 5.20 -29.13 -2.67
CA LEU A 17 4.83 -29.30 -4.08
C LEU A 17 5.46 -28.19 -4.91
N LYS A 18 5.73 -28.51 -6.18
CA LYS A 18 6.25 -27.58 -7.17
C LYS A 18 5.17 -27.33 -8.22
N GLU A 19 4.97 -26.06 -8.55
CA GLU A 19 4.19 -25.67 -9.73
C GLU A 19 4.92 -26.13 -11.00
N VAL A 20 4.19 -26.77 -11.89
CA VAL A 20 4.72 -27.25 -13.16
C VAL A 20 4.22 -26.39 -14.29
N GLU A 21 2.91 -26.05 -14.28
CA GLU A 21 2.26 -25.25 -15.30
C GLU A 21 0.97 -24.66 -14.76
N VAL A 22 0.66 -23.41 -15.14
CA VAL A 22 -0.61 -22.74 -14.86
C VAL A 22 -1.61 -23.13 -15.96
N VAL A 23 -2.63 -23.87 -15.59
CA VAL A 23 -3.65 -24.36 -16.53
C VAL A 23 -4.71 -23.30 -16.83
N MET A 24 -5.07 -22.47 -15.81
CA MET A 24 -6.12 -21.46 -15.90
C MET A 24 -5.90 -20.39 -14.84
N GLN A 25 -6.20 -19.16 -15.19
CA GLN A 25 -6.33 -18.05 -14.24
C GLN A 25 -7.80 -17.66 -14.14
N SER A 26 -8.27 -17.34 -12.92
CA SER A 26 -9.64 -16.89 -12.69
C SER A 26 -9.64 -15.54 -11.97
N GLU A 27 -10.63 -14.71 -12.31
CA GLU A 27 -10.83 -13.42 -11.71
C GLU A 27 -12.24 -13.33 -11.12
N ALA A 28 -12.39 -12.62 -10.00
CA ALA A 28 -13.69 -12.28 -9.45
C ALA A 28 -14.24 -11.03 -10.13
N LEU A 29 -15.45 -11.11 -10.68
CA LEU A 29 -16.13 -10.00 -11.32
C LEU A 29 -17.38 -9.63 -10.54
N LEU A 30 -17.58 -8.35 -10.29
CA LEU A 30 -18.86 -7.84 -9.81
C LEU A 30 -19.76 -7.63 -11.03
N ILE A 31 -20.92 -8.28 -11.01
CA ILE A 31 -21.91 -8.17 -12.10
C ILE A 31 -23.19 -7.52 -11.58
N ALA A 32 -23.83 -6.73 -12.44
CA ALA A 32 -25.12 -6.11 -12.16
C ALA A 32 -26.03 -6.23 -13.38
N HIS A 33 -27.35 -6.08 -13.17
CA HIS A 33 -28.30 -6.01 -14.27
C HIS A 33 -28.07 -4.73 -15.10
N LYS A 34 -28.29 -4.81 -16.42
CA LYS A 34 -28.08 -3.66 -17.34
C LYS A 34 -28.95 -2.45 -17.02
N GLU A 35 -30.17 -2.72 -16.60
CA GLU A 35 -31.17 -1.71 -16.27
C GLU A 35 -31.43 -1.76 -14.78
N LEU A 36 -30.82 -0.85 -14.02
CA LEU A 36 -31.04 -0.66 -12.60
C LEU A 36 -32.01 0.49 -12.40
N SER A 37 -32.82 0.45 -11.31
CA SER A 37 -33.51 1.63 -10.84
C SER A 37 -32.53 2.63 -10.24
N VAL A 38 -32.87 3.91 -10.22
CA VAL A 38 -32.04 5.00 -9.67
C VAL A 38 -31.53 4.66 -8.26
N GLU A 39 -32.43 4.17 -7.39
CA GLU A 39 -32.06 3.75 -6.03
C GLU A 39 -31.00 2.64 -6.00
N LYS A 40 -31.09 1.67 -6.89
CA LYS A 40 -30.10 0.57 -6.98
C LYS A 40 -28.77 1.03 -7.58
N GLU A 41 -28.81 2.00 -8.48
CA GLU A 41 -27.58 2.61 -9.01
C GLU A 41 -26.82 3.38 -7.92
N GLU A 42 -27.54 4.10 -7.05
CA GLU A 42 -26.95 4.78 -5.90
C GLU A 42 -26.29 3.77 -4.94
N ILE A 43 -26.99 2.70 -4.59
CA ILE A 43 -26.44 1.64 -3.71
C ILE A 43 -25.22 0.98 -4.35
N LEU A 44 -25.27 0.70 -5.66
CA LEU A 44 -24.13 0.14 -6.38
C LEU A 44 -22.93 1.10 -6.39
N GLY A 45 -23.20 2.39 -6.60
CA GLY A 45 -22.19 3.44 -6.55
C GLY A 45 -21.48 3.52 -5.19
N GLU A 46 -22.25 3.48 -4.09
CA GLU A 46 -21.69 3.45 -2.74
C GLU A 46 -20.84 2.17 -2.48
N LEU A 47 -21.34 1.02 -2.93
CA LEU A 47 -20.63 -0.24 -2.80
C LEU A 47 -19.28 -0.20 -3.54
N LEU A 48 -19.30 0.23 -4.80
CA LEU A 48 -18.09 0.38 -5.62
C LEU A 48 -17.11 1.37 -5.00
N PHE A 49 -17.60 2.50 -4.48
CA PHE A 49 -16.76 3.48 -3.81
C PHE A 49 -16.01 2.86 -2.60
N ARG A 50 -16.73 2.09 -1.77
CA ARG A 50 -16.15 1.43 -0.61
C ARG A 50 -15.13 0.35 -1.00
N MET A 51 -15.47 -0.45 -2.01
CA MET A 51 -14.55 -1.49 -2.55
C MET A 51 -13.28 -0.86 -3.12
N ASN A 52 -13.43 0.21 -3.91
CA ASN A 52 -12.29 0.92 -4.48
C ASN A 52 -11.41 1.56 -3.40
N ALA A 53 -11.99 2.10 -2.32
CA ALA A 53 -11.22 2.65 -1.21
C ALA A 53 -10.32 1.61 -0.53
N VAL A 54 -10.81 0.37 -0.37
CA VAL A 54 -9.99 -0.76 0.14
C VAL A 54 -8.93 -1.15 -0.87
N LYS A 55 -9.31 -1.32 -2.14
CA LYS A 55 -8.39 -1.70 -3.23
C LYS A 55 -7.27 -0.69 -3.45
N THR A 56 -7.57 0.61 -3.33
CA THR A 56 -6.59 1.69 -3.44
C THR A 56 -5.61 1.70 -2.26
N ALA A 57 -6.05 1.22 -1.09
CA ALA A 57 -5.20 1.10 0.11
C ALA A 57 -4.34 -0.18 0.12
N GLU A 58 -4.70 -1.18 -0.68
CA GLU A 58 -3.93 -2.42 -0.80
C GLU A 58 -2.48 -2.08 -1.19
N ASP A 59 -1.52 -2.69 -0.53
CA ASP A 59 -0.09 -2.44 -0.70
C ASP A 59 0.41 -1.02 -0.32
N LYS A 60 -0.46 -0.12 0.15
CA LYS A 60 -0.05 1.19 0.64
C LYS A 60 0.26 1.16 2.14
N LYS A 61 1.32 1.87 2.51
CA LYS A 61 1.75 2.04 3.89
C LYS A 61 1.84 3.52 4.22
N TYR A 62 1.36 3.88 5.39
CA TYR A 62 1.62 5.17 5.97
C TYR A 62 2.94 5.10 6.74
N VAL A 63 3.90 5.89 6.29
CA VAL A 63 5.25 5.91 6.86
C VAL A 63 5.46 7.24 7.57
N LEU A 64 5.89 7.15 8.81
CA LEU A 64 6.30 8.27 9.64
C LEU A 64 7.76 8.06 10.04
N MET A 65 8.55 9.12 10.04
CA MET A 65 9.94 9.09 10.49
C MET A 65 10.35 10.44 11.08
N ASN A 66 11.28 10.41 12.01
CA ASN A 66 11.91 11.60 12.57
C ASN A 66 13.21 11.88 11.82
N VAL A 67 13.41 13.14 11.46
CA VAL A 67 14.55 13.58 10.64
C VAL A 67 15.11 14.88 11.20
N SER A 68 16.43 15.01 11.23
CA SER A 68 17.07 16.31 11.49
C SER A 68 16.82 17.26 10.31
N LYS A 69 16.58 18.54 10.59
CA LYS A 69 16.24 19.55 9.56
C LYS A 69 17.34 19.75 8.52
N ASP A 70 18.59 19.56 8.90
CA ASP A 70 19.73 19.63 7.97
C ASP A 70 19.78 18.47 6.96
N LYS A 71 19.08 17.37 7.24
CA LYS A 71 18.95 16.19 6.34
C LYS A 71 17.62 16.12 5.60
N LEU A 72 16.69 17.01 5.91
CA LEU A 72 15.33 16.98 5.40
C LEU A 72 15.29 16.95 3.88
N ASP A 73 16.01 17.84 3.19
CA ASP A 73 16.01 17.92 1.72
C ASP A 73 16.54 16.63 1.07
N ALA A 74 17.55 16.02 1.66
CA ALA A 74 18.11 14.75 1.19
C ALA A 74 17.11 13.60 1.39
N ILE A 75 16.37 13.56 2.49
CA ILE A 75 15.30 12.59 2.75
C ILE A 75 14.15 12.78 1.76
N LEU A 76 13.70 14.03 1.55
CA LEU A 76 12.61 14.34 0.63
C LEU A 76 12.96 13.96 -0.82
N ALA A 77 14.22 14.07 -1.21
CA ALA A 77 14.68 13.67 -2.55
C ALA A 77 14.62 12.15 -2.80
N VAL A 78 14.70 11.34 -1.74
CA VAL A 78 14.61 9.86 -1.84
C VAL A 78 13.18 9.37 -1.80
N LEU A 79 12.25 10.14 -1.22
CA LEU A 79 10.86 9.73 -1.02
C LEU A 79 10.04 9.89 -2.31
N PRO A 80 9.60 8.80 -2.97
CA PRO A 80 8.67 8.86 -4.10
C PRO A 80 7.23 9.00 -3.57
N GLY A 81 6.89 10.14 -3.04
CA GLY A 81 5.55 10.37 -2.47
C GLY A 81 4.48 10.69 -3.52
N MET A 82 3.21 10.43 -3.20
CA MET A 82 2.05 10.68 -4.08
C MET A 82 1.85 12.17 -4.42
N LYS A 83 2.27 13.08 -3.56
CA LYS A 83 2.34 14.54 -3.77
C LYS A 83 3.56 15.05 -3.04
N SER A 84 3.38 15.77 -1.94
CA SER A 84 4.47 16.16 -1.05
C SER A 84 4.30 15.48 0.29
N PRO A 85 5.38 15.00 0.91
CA PRO A 85 5.33 14.55 2.29
C PRO A 85 4.87 15.67 3.22
N THR A 86 4.18 15.31 4.29
CA THR A 86 3.86 16.26 5.35
C THR A 86 5.05 16.37 6.29
N VAL A 87 5.49 17.59 6.57
CA VAL A 87 6.59 17.85 7.51
C VAL A 87 6.06 18.61 8.72
N MET A 88 6.29 18.08 9.90
CA MET A 88 5.84 18.66 11.16
C MET A 88 7.04 18.90 12.08
N PRO A 89 7.15 20.08 12.75
CA PRO A 89 8.21 20.30 13.72
C PRO A 89 8.01 19.39 14.94
N LEU A 90 9.11 18.88 15.47
CA LEU A 90 9.11 18.19 16.75
C LEU A 90 9.37 19.16 17.91
N ALA A 91 9.07 18.74 19.13
CA ALA A 91 9.39 19.49 20.34
C ALA A 91 10.90 19.66 20.52
N GLN A 92 11.68 18.74 20.01
CA GLN A 92 13.14 18.85 19.95
C GLN A 92 13.54 19.83 18.85
N GLU A 93 14.22 20.89 19.21
CA GLU A 93 14.74 21.86 18.25
C GLU A 93 15.68 21.22 17.23
N GLY A 94 15.58 21.65 15.96
CA GLY A 94 16.38 21.08 14.88
C GLY A 94 15.85 19.76 14.28
N TRP A 95 14.72 19.23 14.80
CA TRP A 95 14.11 17.99 14.33
C TRP A 95 12.70 18.21 13.77
N CYS A 96 12.31 17.34 12.84
CA CYS A 96 10.97 17.30 12.29
C CYS A 96 10.52 15.85 12.07
N SER A 97 9.22 15.66 12.02
CA SER A 97 8.59 14.41 11.62
C SER A 97 8.14 14.52 10.17
N VAL A 98 8.50 13.53 9.37
CA VAL A 98 8.10 13.42 7.95
C VAL A 98 7.10 12.30 7.82
N HIS A 99 5.96 12.59 7.20
CA HIS A 99 4.87 11.64 7.01
C HIS A 99 4.58 11.49 5.50
N THR A 100 4.47 10.26 5.04
CA THR A 100 4.21 9.97 3.63
C THR A 100 3.45 8.66 3.45
N VAL A 101 2.90 8.47 2.26
CA VAL A 101 2.29 7.20 1.85
C VAL A 101 3.16 6.60 0.74
N LEU A 102 3.54 5.34 0.91
CA LEU A 102 4.40 4.60 -0.02
C LEU A 102 3.80 3.24 -0.32
N ASP A 103 4.15 2.68 -1.48
CA ASP A 103 3.96 1.27 -1.75
C ASP A 103 4.91 0.44 -0.86
N GLU A 104 4.46 -0.70 -0.37
CA GLU A 104 5.25 -1.56 0.51
C GLU A 104 6.56 -2.01 -0.15
N THR A 105 6.53 -2.37 -1.41
CA THR A 105 7.73 -2.72 -2.17
C THR A 105 8.71 -1.55 -2.24
N CYS A 106 8.21 -0.37 -2.58
CA CYS A 106 9.03 0.84 -2.66
C CYS A 106 9.65 1.20 -1.30
N PHE A 107 8.91 1.02 -0.19
CA PHE A 107 9.45 1.24 1.16
C PHE A 107 10.67 0.35 1.42
N TRP A 108 10.60 -0.93 1.08
CA TRP A 108 11.73 -1.85 1.29
C TRP A 108 12.95 -1.52 0.44
N ASP A 109 12.75 -0.96 -0.75
CA ASP A 109 13.84 -0.54 -1.64
C ASP A 109 14.60 0.68 -1.09
N ILE A 110 13.92 1.61 -0.41
CA ILE A 110 14.51 2.87 0.03
C ILE A 110 14.88 2.92 1.52
N ILE A 111 14.41 1.99 2.36
CA ILE A 111 14.61 2.03 3.81
C ILE A 111 16.10 2.10 4.22
N GLY A 112 16.95 1.40 3.48
CA GLY A 112 18.40 1.45 3.70
C GLY A 112 19.00 2.84 3.49
N GLN A 113 18.55 3.54 2.44
CA GLN A 113 18.96 4.91 2.15
C GLN A 113 18.42 5.90 3.19
N LEU A 114 17.16 5.79 3.59
CA LEU A 114 16.57 6.63 4.62
C LEU A 114 17.32 6.53 5.95
N LYS A 115 17.66 5.31 6.38
CA LYS A 115 18.49 5.08 7.58
C LYS A 115 19.89 5.65 7.42
N GLY A 116 20.50 5.48 6.26
CA GLY A 116 21.84 6.03 5.96
C GLY A 116 21.88 7.56 5.97
N LEU A 117 20.76 8.21 5.61
CA LEU A 117 20.59 9.66 5.69
C LEU A 117 20.25 10.16 7.12
N GLY A 118 20.06 9.26 8.08
CA GLY A 118 19.80 9.60 9.47
C GLY A 118 18.30 9.70 9.82
N ALA A 119 17.42 9.05 9.07
CA ALA A 119 16.02 8.89 9.49
C ALA A 119 15.94 7.94 10.69
N GLU A 120 15.22 8.37 11.73
CA GLU A 120 15.05 7.65 13.00
C GLU A 120 13.56 7.46 13.33
N GLY A 121 13.26 6.54 14.25
CA GLY A 121 11.89 6.31 14.72
C GLY A 121 10.91 6.00 13.60
N ILE A 122 11.34 5.24 12.59
CA ILE A 122 10.54 4.93 11.41
C ILE A 122 9.41 3.98 11.78
N LEU A 123 8.17 4.45 11.62
CA LEU A 123 6.96 3.68 11.83
C LEU A 123 6.29 3.43 10.49
N VAL A 124 5.81 2.21 10.30
CA VAL A 124 5.11 1.76 9.09
C VAL A 124 3.77 1.18 9.49
N LEU A 125 2.69 1.83 9.07
CA LEU A 125 1.34 1.45 9.44
C LEU A 125 0.57 1.02 8.18
N PRO A 126 -0.23 -0.06 8.27
CA PRO A 126 -1.12 -0.44 7.19
C PRO A 126 -2.23 0.61 7.01
N ILE A 127 -2.63 0.85 5.78
CA ILE A 127 -3.78 1.70 5.45
C ILE A 127 -4.94 0.77 5.10
N GLU A 128 -6.04 0.88 5.83
CA GLU A 128 -7.22 0.04 5.58
C GLU A 128 -8.07 0.55 4.40
N LYS A 129 -8.13 1.85 4.23
CA LYS A 129 -8.95 2.50 3.20
C LYS A 129 -8.28 3.79 2.75
N MET A 130 -8.31 4.04 1.45
CA MET A 130 -7.72 5.25 0.87
C MET A 130 -8.63 5.78 -0.24
N ILE A 131 -8.91 7.07 -0.19
CA ILE A 131 -9.70 7.80 -1.18
C ILE A 131 -8.79 8.83 -1.84
N VAL A 132 -8.70 8.80 -3.15
CA VAL A 132 -7.88 9.70 -3.99
C VAL A 132 -8.74 10.45 -4.99
#